data_f4f079e744cd73d888fafb3a53c2703a
#
_entry.id   f4f079e744cd73d888fafb3a53c2703a
#
_cell.length_a   1.000
_cell.length_b   1.000
_cell.length_c   1.000
_cell.angle_alpha   90.00
_cell.angle_beta   90.00
_cell.angle_gamma   90.00
#
_symmetry.space_group_name_H-M   'P 1'
#
loop_
_entity.id
_entity.type
_entity.pdbx_description
1 polymer ?
#
loop_
_entity_poly.entity_id
_entity_poly.type
_entity_poly.pdbx_seq_one_letter_code
_entity_poly.pdbx_strand_id
1 'polypeptide(L)'
;VLMQEGTPLGMFAHRRVRERPPSGGVSVLRESIALPKSMVEATLKLLQRVKWHGVAMVEFKVDAATQRPLLMEINGRFWGSLQLAVDAGVNFPLHLLNMAMGVCETIPENGYRVGVKSRWLLGDLDQLVMRIRKSDRALNLPPGAPSRLQAVLSFCRFFERNTFYEVERIDDLGPSRFEIMRYFKLA
;
A
#
# COMPACT_ATOMS: atom_id res chain seq x y z
N VAL A 1 9.84 -5.55 -1.75
CA VAL A 1 10.98 -6.46 -1.62
C VAL A 1 12.26 -5.67 -1.43
N LEU A 2 13.19 -6.20 -0.64
CA LEU A 2 14.60 -5.77 -0.55
C LEU A 2 15.49 -6.90 -1.11
N MET A 3 16.37 -6.55 -2.01
CA MET A 3 17.26 -7.49 -2.69
C MET A 3 18.73 -7.05 -2.55
N GLN A 4 19.63 -8.01 -2.46
CA GLN A 4 21.09 -7.78 -2.54
C GLN A 4 21.67 -8.60 -3.69
N GLU A 5 22.09 -7.95 -4.77
CA GLU A 5 22.67 -8.60 -5.96
C GLU A 5 21.85 -9.82 -6.45
N GLY A 6 20.52 -9.68 -6.49
CA GLY A 6 19.61 -10.76 -6.87
C GLY A 6 19.19 -11.71 -5.74
N THR A 7 19.74 -11.58 -4.53
CA THR A 7 19.34 -12.38 -3.37
C THR A 7 18.29 -11.64 -2.57
N PRO A 8 17.11 -12.23 -2.29
CA PRO A 8 16.08 -11.57 -1.49
C PRO A 8 16.49 -11.53 0.00
N LEU A 9 16.45 -10.35 0.60
CA LEU A 9 16.65 -10.14 2.04
C LEU A 9 15.34 -10.00 2.80
N GLY A 10 14.28 -9.55 2.14
CA GLY A 10 12.98 -9.44 2.77
C GLY A 10 11.86 -9.09 1.80
N MET A 11 10.66 -9.53 2.13
CA MET A 11 9.47 -9.32 1.33
C MET A 11 8.29 -8.89 2.20
N PHE A 12 7.40 -8.13 1.60
CA PHE A 12 6.16 -7.66 2.21
C PHE A 12 5.09 -7.60 1.14
N ALA A 13 3.88 -8.01 1.45
CA ALA A 13 2.76 -7.94 0.53
C ALA A 13 1.60 -7.14 1.13
N HIS A 14 0.95 -6.35 0.29
CA HIS A 14 -0.27 -5.63 0.66
C HIS A 14 -1.23 -5.53 -0.52
N ARG A 15 -2.47 -5.24 -0.23
CA ARG A 15 -3.50 -4.96 -1.24
C ARG A 15 -4.07 -3.56 -1.06
N ARG A 16 -4.51 -2.97 -2.14
CA ARG A 16 -5.29 -1.73 -2.15
C ARG A 16 -6.74 -2.09 -1.80
N VAL A 17 -7.28 -1.45 -0.78
CA VAL A 17 -8.68 -1.62 -0.34
C VAL A 17 -9.56 -0.54 -0.92
N ARG A 18 -9.07 0.70 -0.94
CA ARG A 18 -9.71 1.85 -1.58
C ARG A 18 -8.69 2.70 -2.31
N GLU A 19 -9.13 3.30 -3.42
CA GLU A 19 -8.30 4.12 -4.29
C GLU A 19 -9.00 5.44 -4.62
N ARG A 20 -8.21 6.47 -4.89
CA ARG A 20 -8.65 7.77 -5.38
C ARG A 20 -8.02 8.07 -6.74
N PRO A 21 -8.79 8.17 -7.84
CA PRO A 21 -10.23 7.91 -7.92
C PRO A 21 -10.60 6.44 -7.68
N PRO A 22 -11.91 6.15 -7.39
CA PRO A 22 -12.36 4.78 -7.12
C PRO A 22 -12.18 3.78 -8.26
N SER A 23 -11.98 4.26 -9.48
CA SER A 23 -11.72 3.46 -10.69
C SER A 23 -10.29 2.95 -10.85
N GLY A 24 -9.41 3.33 -9.93
CA GLY A 24 -7.97 3.05 -9.97
C GLY A 24 -7.15 4.33 -9.88
N GLY A 25 -6.17 4.36 -9.02
CA GLY A 25 -5.31 5.52 -8.79
C GLY A 25 -4.47 5.36 -7.53
N VAL A 26 -4.33 6.44 -6.77
CA VAL A 26 -3.56 6.40 -5.52
C VAL A 26 -4.34 5.63 -4.45
N SER A 27 -3.70 4.68 -3.81
CA SER A 27 -4.30 3.93 -2.70
C SER A 27 -4.49 4.84 -1.48
N VAL A 28 -5.70 4.90 -0.94
CA VAL A 28 -6.07 5.69 0.25
C VAL A 28 -6.36 4.83 1.47
N LEU A 29 -6.68 3.55 1.26
CA LEU A 29 -6.72 2.53 2.30
C LEU A 29 -6.08 1.25 1.75
N ARG A 30 -5.16 0.70 2.49
CA ARG A 30 -4.40 -0.50 2.13
C ARG A 30 -4.31 -1.43 3.31
N GLU A 31 -4.05 -2.71 3.03
CA GLU A 31 -4.01 -3.76 4.04
C GLU A 31 -2.86 -4.73 3.75
N SER A 32 -2.08 -5.07 4.76
CA SER A 32 -1.06 -6.12 4.67
C SER A 32 -1.70 -7.49 4.51
N ILE A 33 -1.16 -8.30 3.61
CA ILE A 33 -1.65 -9.66 3.33
C ILE A 33 -0.50 -10.65 3.42
N ALA A 34 -0.81 -11.92 3.58
CA ALA A 34 0.18 -12.99 3.44
C ALA A 34 0.82 -12.95 2.03
N LEU A 35 2.08 -13.34 1.92
CA LEU A 35 2.80 -13.39 0.65
C LEU A 35 2.10 -14.33 -0.35
N PRO A 36 1.55 -13.83 -1.49
CA PRO A 36 0.92 -14.70 -2.46
C PRO A 36 1.97 -15.44 -3.28
N LYS A 37 2.00 -16.77 -3.19
CA LYS A 37 3.05 -17.62 -3.76
C LYS A 37 3.36 -17.31 -5.23
N SER A 38 2.35 -17.22 -6.09
CA SER A 38 2.53 -16.95 -7.52
C SER A 38 3.15 -15.57 -7.81
N MET A 39 2.82 -14.55 -6.99
CA MET A 39 3.39 -13.20 -7.13
C MET A 39 4.83 -13.16 -6.61
N VAL A 40 5.12 -13.88 -5.51
CA VAL A 40 6.48 -14.04 -4.98
C VAL A 40 7.37 -14.68 -6.02
N GLU A 41 6.98 -15.83 -6.59
CA GLU A 41 7.74 -16.55 -7.63
C GLU A 41 8.01 -15.66 -8.85
N ALA A 42 6.99 -14.94 -9.34
CA ALA A 42 7.13 -14.02 -10.46
C ALA A 42 8.08 -12.85 -10.14
N THR A 43 7.94 -12.25 -8.95
CA THR A 43 8.80 -11.16 -8.47
C THR A 43 10.27 -11.61 -8.39
N LEU A 44 10.52 -12.74 -7.74
CA LEU A 44 11.87 -13.26 -7.58
C LEU A 44 12.51 -13.61 -8.93
N LYS A 45 11.76 -14.28 -9.82
CA LYS A 45 12.25 -14.62 -11.16
C LYS A 45 12.70 -13.39 -11.96
N LEU A 46 11.94 -12.28 -11.88
CA LEU A 46 12.25 -11.03 -12.57
C LEU A 46 13.48 -10.36 -11.96
N LEU A 47 13.48 -10.14 -10.65
CA LEU A 47 14.51 -9.35 -9.98
C LEU A 47 15.85 -10.09 -9.87
N GLN A 48 15.82 -11.42 -9.74
CA GLN A 48 17.02 -12.27 -9.80
C GLN A 48 17.69 -12.23 -11.17
N ARG A 49 16.88 -12.24 -12.24
CA ARG A 49 17.40 -12.22 -13.62
C ARG A 49 18.24 -10.98 -13.91
N VAL A 50 17.88 -9.84 -13.31
CA VAL A 50 18.60 -8.56 -13.47
C VAL A 50 19.56 -8.29 -12.31
N LYS A 51 19.77 -9.23 -11.41
CA LYS A 51 20.59 -9.08 -10.20
C LYS A 51 20.24 -7.80 -9.43
N TRP A 52 18.92 -7.58 -9.23
CA TRP A 52 18.45 -6.37 -8.58
C TRP A 52 19.13 -6.14 -7.24
N HIS A 53 19.50 -4.88 -6.97
CA HIS A 53 20.07 -4.45 -5.70
C HIS A 53 19.26 -3.27 -5.14
N GLY A 54 18.87 -3.33 -3.87
CA GLY A 54 18.06 -2.33 -3.21
C GLY A 54 16.59 -2.70 -3.11
N VAL A 55 15.74 -1.70 -2.85
CA VAL A 55 14.29 -1.87 -2.71
C VAL A 55 13.59 -1.84 -4.06
N ALA A 56 12.50 -2.61 -4.16
CA ALA A 56 11.58 -2.53 -5.28
C ALA A 56 10.15 -2.82 -4.82
N MET A 57 9.17 -2.11 -5.38
CA MET A 57 7.76 -2.48 -5.30
C MET A 57 7.34 -3.05 -6.66
N VAL A 58 6.85 -4.28 -6.66
CA VAL A 58 6.32 -4.96 -7.86
C VAL A 58 4.81 -5.00 -7.75
N GLU A 59 4.12 -4.34 -8.67
CA GLU A 59 2.67 -4.24 -8.67
C GLU A 59 2.04 -5.26 -9.62
N PHE A 60 1.01 -5.92 -9.11
CA PHE A 60 0.20 -6.88 -9.87
C PHE A 60 -1.27 -6.47 -9.85
N LYS A 61 -1.94 -6.69 -10.96
CA LYS A 61 -3.39 -6.73 -11.03
C LYS A 61 -3.84 -8.18 -11.09
N VAL A 62 -4.76 -8.55 -10.20
CA VAL A 62 -5.34 -9.90 -10.20
C VAL A 62 -6.58 -9.90 -11.08
N ASP A 63 -6.59 -10.75 -12.08
CA ASP A 63 -7.77 -10.96 -12.91
C ASP A 63 -8.87 -11.63 -12.07
N ALA A 64 -10.05 -11.02 -12.05
CA ALA A 64 -11.15 -11.46 -11.19
C ALA A 64 -11.72 -12.84 -11.57
N ALA A 65 -11.69 -13.19 -12.85
CA ALA A 65 -12.25 -14.46 -13.34
C ALA A 65 -11.27 -15.61 -13.18
N THR A 66 -10.00 -15.38 -13.50
CA THR A 66 -8.97 -16.43 -13.53
C THR A 66 -8.08 -16.48 -12.30
N GLN A 67 -8.17 -15.44 -11.42
CA GLN A 67 -7.30 -15.23 -10.27
C GLN A 67 -5.80 -15.19 -10.62
N ARG A 68 -5.46 -14.96 -11.89
CA ARG A 68 -4.07 -14.87 -12.34
C ARG A 68 -3.51 -13.47 -12.07
N PRO A 69 -2.31 -13.37 -11.48
CA PRO A 69 -1.62 -12.11 -11.34
C PRO A 69 -1.04 -11.66 -12.69
N LEU A 70 -1.30 -10.41 -13.05
CA LEU A 70 -0.74 -9.74 -14.22
C LEU A 70 0.20 -8.64 -13.71
N LEU A 71 1.47 -8.70 -14.11
CA LEU A 71 2.46 -7.67 -13.77
C LEU A 71 2.03 -6.33 -14.38
N MET A 72 2.01 -5.28 -13.56
CA MET A 72 1.72 -3.92 -14.00
C MET A 72 2.98 -3.08 -14.12
N GLU A 73 3.74 -2.95 -13.03
CA GLU A 73 4.95 -2.15 -13.00
C GLU A 73 5.92 -2.61 -11.90
N ILE A 74 7.17 -2.17 -12.04
CA ILE A 74 8.22 -2.32 -11.03
C ILE A 74 8.74 -0.92 -10.69
N ASN A 75 8.60 -0.53 -9.44
CA ASN A 75 9.10 0.73 -8.90
C ASN A 75 10.40 0.48 -8.12
N GLY A 76 11.54 0.84 -8.70
CA GLY A 76 12.88 0.69 -8.10
C GLY A 76 13.22 1.77 -7.08
N ARG A 77 12.28 2.12 -6.22
CA ARG A 77 12.38 3.15 -5.20
C ARG A 77 11.41 2.87 -4.05
N PHE A 78 11.50 3.62 -2.97
CA PHE A 78 10.43 3.64 -1.98
C PHE A 78 9.11 4.10 -2.61
N TRP A 79 8.03 3.59 -2.10
CA TRP A 79 6.66 3.74 -2.63
C TRP A 79 5.73 4.43 -1.63
N GLY A 80 4.64 4.99 -2.12
CA GLY A 80 3.72 5.78 -1.31
C GLY A 80 3.05 5.03 -0.16
N SER A 81 2.97 3.70 -0.22
CA SER A 81 2.42 2.86 0.86
C SER A 81 3.49 2.25 1.77
N LEU A 82 4.71 2.80 1.78
CA LEU A 82 5.83 2.28 2.59
C LEU A 82 5.50 2.24 4.08
N GLN A 83 4.78 3.24 4.58
CA GLN A 83 4.42 3.32 5.99
C GLN A 83 3.64 2.10 6.48
N LEU A 84 2.81 1.50 5.62
CA LEU A 84 2.11 0.25 5.97
C LEU A 84 3.09 -0.89 6.30
N ALA A 85 4.19 -1.01 5.55
CA ALA A 85 5.19 -2.04 5.83
C ALA A 85 5.85 -1.81 7.20
N VAL A 86 6.19 -0.56 7.51
CA VAL A 86 6.77 -0.17 8.81
C VAL A 86 5.77 -0.48 9.94
N ASP A 87 4.52 -0.06 9.80
CA ASP A 87 3.46 -0.32 10.78
C ASP A 87 3.16 -1.81 10.95
N ALA A 88 3.35 -2.61 9.91
CA ALA A 88 3.22 -4.06 9.97
C ALA A 88 4.43 -4.77 10.58
N GLY A 89 5.57 -4.11 10.71
CA GLY A 89 6.79 -4.63 11.33
C GLY A 89 8.00 -4.76 10.42
N VAL A 90 7.92 -4.31 9.15
CA VAL A 90 9.06 -4.34 8.20
C VAL A 90 9.54 -2.93 7.90
N ASN A 91 10.61 -2.51 8.53
CA ASN A 91 11.25 -1.21 8.31
C ASN A 91 12.24 -1.26 7.14
N PHE A 92 11.74 -1.25 5.90
CA PHE A 92 12.60 -1.27 4.71
C PHE A 92 13.67 -0.17 4.67
N PRO A 93 13.43 1.08 5.07
CA PRO A 93 14.46 2.10 5.18
C PRO A 93 15.63 1.68 6.08
N LEU A 94 15.34 1.13 7.27
CA LEU A 94 16.37 0.66 8.20
C LEU A 94 17.13 -0.53 7.61
N HIS A 95 16.43 -1.51 7.04
CA HIS A 95 17.09 -2.68 6.44
C HIS A 95 17.95 -2.29 5.22
N LEU A 96 17.52 -1.31 4.42
CA LEU A 96 18.31 -0.79 3.32
C LEU A 96 19.59 -0.08 3.83
N LEU A 97 19.47 0.70 4.89
CA LEU A 97 20.62 1.34 5.54
C LEU A 97 21.59 0.29 6.10
N ASN A 98 21.09 -0.71 6.83
CA ASN A 98 21.90 -1.80 7.35
C ASN A 98 22.66 -2.53 6.22
N MET A 99 21.97 -2.85 5.14
CA MET A 99 22.57 -3.46 3.95
C MET A 99 23.69 -2.59 3.37
N ALA A 100 23.48 -1.27 3.27
CA ALA A 100 24.50 -0.34 2.78
C ALA A 100 25.72 -0.24 3.72
N MET A 101 25.53 -0.47 5.02
CA MET A 101 26.61 -0.54 6.02
C MET A 101 27.28 -1.93 6.11
N GLY A 102 26.89 -2.87 5.25
CA GLY A 102 27.43 -4.23 5.26
C GLY A 102 26.80 -5.16 6.30
N VAL A 103 25.73 -4.74 6.98
CA VAL A 103 24.96 -5.55 7.93
C VAL A 103 23.78 -6.16 7.17
N CYS A 104 23.93 -7.39 6.72
CA CYS A 104 22.91 -8.09 5.93
C CYS A 104 22.10 -9.03 6.82
N GLU A 105 20.93 -8.55 7.23
CA GLU A 105 19.94 -9.34 7.94
C GLU A 105 18.80 -9.74 7.02
N THR A 106 18.42 -11.00 7.04
CA THR A 106 17.23 -11.47 6.33
C THR A 106 15.98 -11.22 7.17
N ILE A 107 14.94 -10.67 6.54
CA ILE A 107 13.61 -10.53 7.14
C ILE A 107 12.88 -11.86 6.89
N PRO A 108 12.43 -12.56 7.94
CA PRO A 108 11.67 -13.81 7.77
C PRO A 108 10.41 -13.59 6.91
N GLU A 109 10.00 -14.60 6.14
CA GLU A 109 8.78 -14.51 5.31
C GLU A 109 7.52 -14.17 6.13
N ASN A 110 7.46 -14.65 7.37
CA ASN A 110 6.39 -14.35 8.32
C ASN A 110 6.78 -13.23 9.30
N GLY A 111 7.77 -12.41 8.97
CA GLY A 111 8.31 -11.37 9.84
C GLY A 111 7.44 -10.12 9.98
N TYR A 112 6.21 -10.12 9.45
CA TYR A 112 5.28 -9.00 9.58
C TYR A 112 3.85 -9.44 9.94
N ARG A 113 3.08 -8.49 10.46
CA ARG A 113 1.68 -8.70 10.82
C ARG A 113 0.77 -8.58 9.59
N VAL A 114 -0.03 -9.61 9.34
CA VAL A 114 -1.09 -9.63 8.32
C VAL A 114 -2.36 -8.98 8.89
N GLY A 115 -3.13 -8.28 8.05
CA GLY A 115 -4.36 -7.58 8.43
C GLY A 115 -4.14 -6.21 9.06
N VAL A 116 -2.91 -5.69 9.03
CA VAL A 116 -2.63 -4.29 9.37
C VAL A 116 -3.10 -3.39 8.25
N LYS A 117 -3.81 -2.31 8.59
CA LYS A 117 -4.30 -1.33 7.63
C LYS A 117 -3.60 0.01 7.79
N SER A 118 -3.35 0.68 6.68
CA SER A 118 -2.88 2.07 6.63
C SER A 118 -3.88 2.91 5.85
N ARG A 119 -4.29 4.03 6.45
CA ARG A 119 -5.32 4.93 5.91
C ARG A 119 -4.78 6.34 5.74
N TRP A 120 -4.90 6.88 4.54
CA TRP A 120 -4.72 8.31 4.27
C TRP A 120 -6.08 9.01 4.33
N LEU A 121 -6.35 9.67 5.46
CA LEU A 121 -7.69 10.14 5.82
C LEU A 121 -8.28 11.15 4.81
N LEU A 122 -7.52 12.20 4.44
CA LEU A 122 -8.03 13.21 3.49
C LEU A 122 -8.19 12.64 2.07
N GLY A 123 -7.31 11.75 1.65
CA GLY A 123 -7.48 11.03 0.38
C GLY A 123 -8.72 10.13 0.37
N ASP A 124 -9.01 9.48 1.50
CA ASP A 124 -10.19 8.63 1.68
C ASP A 124 -11.49 9.46 1.75
N LEU A 125 -11.43 10.67 2.34
CA LEU A 125 -12.54 11.63 2.30
C LEU A 125 -12.84 12.06 0.86
N ASP A 126 -11.83 12.39 0.06
CA ASP A 126 -12.00 12.73 -1.35
C ASP A 126 -12.63 11.57 -2.14
N GLN A 127 -12.17 10.34 -1.87
CA GLN A 127 -12.75 9.14 -2.46
C GLN A 127 -14.24 9.03 -2.14
N LEU A 128 -14.62 9.23 -0.87
CA LEU A 128 -16.02 9.23 -0.45
C LEU A 128 -16.84 10.34 -1.14
N VAL A 129 -16.30 11.56 -1.19
CA VAL A 129 -16.97 12.70 -1.88
C VAL A 129 -17.20 12.38 -3.35
N MET A 130 -16.22 11.76 -4.03
CA MET A 130 -16.41 11.31 -5.42
C MET A 130 -17.52 10.26 -5.53
N ARG A 131 -17.56 9.28 -4.63
CA ARG A 131 -18.61 8.25 -4.58
C ARG A 131 -20.01 8.80 -4.38
N ILE A 132 -20.15 9.86 -3.57
CA ILE A 132 -21.44 10.51 -3.31
C ILE A 132 -21.88 11.38 -4.49
N ARG A 133 -20.96 12.18 -5.05
CA ARG A 133 -21.27 13.19 -6.07
C ARG A 133 -21.38 12.66 -7.50
N LYS A 134 -20.66 11.57 -7.83
CA LYS A 134 -20.62 11.04 -9.20
C LYS A 134 -21.41 9.74 -9.31
N SER A 135 -21.92 9.44 -10.51
CA SER A 135 -22.55 8.15 -10.80
C SER A 135 -21.52 7.04 -10.92
N ASP A 136 -21.94 5.81 -10.68
CA ASP A 136 -21.07 4.62 -10.79
C ASP A 136 -20.48 4.47 -12.20
N ARG A 137 -21.27 4.84 -13.22
CA ARG A 137 -20.82 4.88 -14.63
C ARG A 137 -19.75 5.94 -14.85
N ALA A 138 -19.89 7.13 -14.29
CA ALA A 138 -18.89 8.21 -14.41
C ALA A 138 -17.58 7.88 -13.69
N LEU A 139 -17.63 7.02 -12.68
CA LEU A 139 -16.48 6.53 -11.94
C LEU A 139 -15.91 5.22 -12.51
N ASN A 140 -16.48 4.65 -13.59
CA ASN A 140 -16.08 3.36 -14.17
C ASN A 140 -15.94 2.26 -13.10
N LEU A 141 -16.91 2.19 -12.18
CA LEU A 141 -16.85 1.21 -11.10
C LEU A 141 -17.11 -0.20 -11.63
N PRO A 142 -16.42 -1.20 -11.09
CA PRO A 142 -16.67 -2.59 -11.47
C PRO A 142 -18.06 -3.04 -10.98
N PRO A 143 -18.66 -4.04 -11.66
CA PRO A 143 -19.86 -4.70 -11.15
C PRO A 143 -19.63 -5.19 -9.70
N GLY A 144 -20.66 -5.00 -8.85
CA GLY A 144 -20.56 -5.38 -7.44
C GLY A 144 -19.80 -4.37 -6.54
N ALA A 145 -19.42 -3.21 -7.04
CA ALA A 145 -18.85 -2.15 -6.19
C ALA A 145 -19.80 -1.82 -5.02
N PRO A 146 -19.26 -1.47 -3.82
CA PRO A 146 -20.06 -1.14 -2.66
C PRO A 146 -21.07 -0.02 -2.95
N SER A 147 -22.28 -0.09 -2.41
CA SER A 147 -23.27 0.99 -2.51
C SER A 147 -22.74 2.27 -1.83
N ARG A 148 -23.37 3.42 -2.13
CA ARG A 148 -23.00 4.70 -1.49
C ARG A 148 -23.13 4.65 0.03
N LEU A 149 -24.20 4.02 0.54
CA LEU A 149 -24.38 3.82 1.98
C LEU A 149 -23.26 2.95 2.58
N GLN A 150 -22.90 1.85 1.92
CA GLN A 150 -21.79 1.02 2.35
C GLN A 150 -20.44 1.76 2.32
N ALA A 151 -20.23 2.66 1.34
CA ALA A 151 -19.06 3.51 1.29
C ALA A 151 -18.99 4.48 2.49
N VAL A 152 -20.12 5.13 2.84
CA VAL A 152 -20.22 5.99 4.03
C VAL A 152 -19.94 5.20 5.31
N LEU A 153 -20.62 4.07 5.50
CA LEU A 153 -20.43 3.22 6.69
C LEU A 153 -18.99 2.71 6.82
N SER A 154 -18.39 2.35 5.69
CA SER A 154 -16.99 1.91 5.66
C SER A 154 -16.01 3.04 5.96
N PHE A 155 -16.29 4.27 5.49
CA PHE A 155 -15.50 5.46 5.82
C PHE A 155 -15.56 5.80 7.31
N CYS A 156 -16.74 5.68 7.95
CA CYS A 156 -16.95 5.99 9.36
C CYS A 156 -16.29 4.99 10.34
N ARG A 157 -15.64 3.95 9.87
CA ARG A 157 -14.88 3.03 10.71
C ARG A 157 -13.53 3.61 11.13
N PHE A 158 -13.54 4.65 11.96
CA PHE A 158 -12.32 5.35 12.40
C PHE A 158 -11.48 4.55 13.41
N PHE A 159 -12.11 3.70 14.23
CA PHE A 159 -11.44 2.99 15.32
C PHE A 159 -11.36 1.47 15.05
N GLU A 160 -11.21 1.10 13.78
CA GLU A 160 -11.04 -0.31 13.44
C GLU A 160 -9.69 -0.82 13.94
N ARG A 161 -9.70 -1.99 14.59
CA ARG A 161 -8.49 -2.61 15.13
C ARG A 161 -7.43 -2.79 14.04
N ASN A 162 -6.16 -2.60 14.39
CA ASN A 162 -5.00 -2.69 13.48
C ASN A 162 -5.03 -1.67 12.31
N THR A 163 -5.79 -0.58 12.42
CA THR A 163 -5.76 0.51 11.44
C THR A 163 -4.89 1.64 11.96
N PHE A 164 -3.88 2.00 11.18
CA PHE A 164 -2.99 3.12 11.42
C PHE A 164 -3.31 4.23 10.41
N TYR A 165 -3.20 5.47 10.87
CA TYR A 165 -3.31 6.63 10.00
C TYR A 165 -1.92 6.99 9.46
N GLU A 166 -1.84 7.33 8.17
CA GLU A 166 -0.56 7.55 7.50
C GLU A 166 0.06 8.89 7.87
N VAL A 167 -0.77 9.92 7.97
CA VAL A 167 -0.37 11.31 8.20
C VAL A 167 -0.75 11.78 9.61
N GLU A 168 -1.90 11.34 10.12
CA GLU A 168 -2.43 11.73 11.43
C GLU A 168 -1.79 10.90 12.54
N ARG A 169 -0.56 11.24 12.91
CA ARG A 169 0.23 10.61 13.97
C ARG A 169 0.23 11.48 15.22
N ILE A 170 -0.09 10.86 16.39
CA ILE A 170 -0.15 11.59 17.66
C ILE A 170 1.25 12.05 18.11
N ASP A 171 2.27 11.29 17.78
CA ASP A 171 3.67 11.54 18.07
C ASP A 171 4.30 12.62 17.15
N ASP A 172 3.70 12.88 15.98
CA ASP A 172 4.11 13.96 15.07
C ASP A 172 2.91 14.56 14.33
N LEU A 173 2.38 15.65 14.86
CA LEU A 173 1.23 16.36 14.27
C LEU A 173 1.61 17.38 13.18
N GLY A 174 2.91 17.60 12.93
CA GLY A 174 3.40 18.55 11.93
C GLY A 174 2.86 18.28 10.52
N PRO A 175 3.06 17.06 9.97
CA PRO A 175 2.54 16.68 8.65
C PRO A 175 1.04 16.81 8.53
N SER A 176 0.29 16.38 9.56
CA SER A 176 -1.18 16.47 9.59
C SER A 176 -1.67 17.92 9.53
N ARG A 177 -1.08 18.82 10.33
CA ARG A 177 -1.42 20.25 10.30
C ARG A 177 -1.15 20.86 8.93
N PHE A 178 0.02 20.57 8.35
CA PHE A 178 0.40 21.07 7.03
C PHE A 178 -0.57 20.58 5.94
N GLU A 179 -0.93 19.30 5.97
CA GLU A 179 -1.84 18.72 5.00
C GLU A 179 -3.25 19.33 5.10
N ILE A 180 -3.77 19.49 6.32
CA ILE A 180 -5.08 20.11 6.58
C ILE A 180 -5.11 21.55 6.06
N MET A 181 -4.09 22.36 6.38
CA MET A 181 -3.99 23.73 5.89
C MET A 181 -4.02 23.79 4.37
N ARG A 182 -3.22 22.97 3.70
CA ARG A 182 -3.20 22.91 2.22
C ARG A 182 -4.53 22.42 1.64
N TYR A 183 -5.14 21.42 2.25
CA TYR A 183 -6.41 20.82 1.78
C TYR A 183 -7.53 21.87 1.75
N PHE A 184 -7.63 22.69 2.78
CA PHE A 184 -8.63 23.76 2.86
C PHE A 184 -8.14 25.10 2.29
N LYS A 185 -6.96 25.15 1.66
CA LYS A 185 -6.36 26.40 1.15
C LYS A 185 -6.23 27.49 2.21
N LEU A 186 -5.90 27.08 3.41
CA LEU A 186 -5.64 27.98 4.54
C LEU A 186 -4.16 28.42 4.60
N ALA A 187 -3.39 28.04 3.61
CA ALA A 187 -1.97 28.40 3.43
C ALA A 187 -1.77 29.19 2.15
#